data_5444e4368add65cca483beaa63f676f3
#
_entry.id   5444e4368add65cca483beaa63f676f3
#
_cell.length_a   1.000
_cell.length_b   1.000
_cell.length_c   1.000
_cell.angle_alpha   90.00
_cell.angle_beta   90.00
_cell.angle_gamma   90.00
#
_symmetry.space_group_name_H-M   'P 1'
#
loop_
_entity.id
_entity.type
_entity.pdbx_description
1 polymer ?
#
loop_
_entity_poly.entity_id
_entity_poly.type
_entity_poly.pdbx_seq_one_letter_code
_entity_poly.pdbx_strand_id
1 'polypeptide(L)'
;MPRHPFSPSFLAASVFCAATPALAALQPIAEAPLAGETEFRCQFNADNSTDCVSTYSFTILKPSGREMLSRIDRSYAETDSLIVEKAELTQPGGKPVPLDQSQIDTRTAPNPDQGFLRERQTSLAFPNLRVGPRISYTLREHFTAKPLSTQFHYILSRPPMPVRDDRFVAEFKAERPIFVRSELMDAYRIEQSADKKTLKVSLKKPQYTNYINEAGNAYLRHTPRLELGSSLDLQDNFGPFAARYNEILAAELPKGAAAAVAAVKGKPAREQVAGLMQYINDTYRYLGDWRASERGYVPFSLAEIERNGYGDCKDLAILLAAMLKAAGIKAEPTLVSRGDVVWDLLVPGMYAPNHAIVRAEVDGKTWWLDPTNPVFAPGRTMPDIQQRWALVLGADGKVRRDEIPLEAPGDTLRVTRSEHYTHDGEARVESRVELSNAPLMQLSVADRQRGRTSTDQDLCRNFAKEGSDCVLERDDSQFVLPPSYTISARLTDRRALDRLGGEYFYNRQDLASQWDAFAKYRSEGQLAELYLGEPQITSYDISLSGGKTDEPAHSCEIRSPWFDIDLQAEPAKDGGYHYRYREVQKTSWLNHDEINSAEFGKLIEQSRGCVEQLRLVVKLDKRP
;
A
#
# COMPACT_ATOMS: atom_id res chain seq x y z
N MET A 1 9.14 -8.66 -3.17
CA MET A 1 8.16 -7.56 -3.00
C MET A 1 8.64 -6.70 -1.85
N PRO A 2 8.94 -5.40 -2.03
CA PRO A 2 9.31 -4.58 -0.91
C PRO A 2 8.09 -4.42 -0.01
N ARG A 3 8.27 -4.68 1.26
CA ARG A 3 7.32 -4.34 2.31
C ARG A 3 7.26 -2.84 2.45
N HIS A 4 6.07 -2.29 2.36
CA HIS A 4 5.79 -1.08 3.13
C HIS A 4 5.32 -1.54 4.51
N PRO A 5 6.08 -1.23 5.59
CA PRO A 5 5.51 -1.33 6.91
C PRO A 5 4.29 -0.41 6.91
N PHE A 6 3.15 -0.89 7.43
CA PHE A 6 2.08 -0.03 7.86
C PHE A 6 2.73 1.07 8.72
N SER A 7 2.90 2.24 8.15
CA SER A 7 3.39 3.39 8.89
C SER A 7 2.29 3.75 9.87
N PRO A 8 2.53 3.73 11.18
CA PRO A 8 1.58 4.21 12.15
C PRO A 8 1.60 5.73 12.13
N SER A 9 0.95 6.33 11.12
CA SER A 9 0.72 7.77 11.09
C SER A 9 -0.57 8.09 11.84
N PHE A 10 -0.61 7.71 13.11
CA PHE A 10 -1.56 8.27 14.06
C PHE A 10 -0.75 9.00 15.14
N LEU A 11 -0.93 10.33 15.17
CA LEU A 11 -0.44 11.25 16.20
C LEU A 11 1.11 11.33 16.32
N ALA A 12 1.79 11.64 15.24
CA ALA A 12 3.12 12.25 15.33
C ALA A 12 3.00 13.72 14.97
N ALA A 13 3.05 14.59 15.98
CA ALA A 13 3.41 15.98 15.77
C ALA A 13 4.86 16.01 15.26
N SER A 14 5.03 16.00 13.94
CA SER A 14 6.33 16.14 13.30
C SER A 14 6.79 17.59 13.48
N VAL A 15 7.87 17.77 14.20
CA VAL A 15 8.66 18.99 14.16
C VAL A 15 9.17 19.14 12.72
N PHE A 16 8.51 19.97 11.92
CA PHE A 16 8.97 20.33 10.58
C PHE A 16 10.11 21.33 10.71
N CYS A 17 11.34 20.88 10.43
CA CYS A 17 12.37 21.79 9.91
C CYS A 17 11.83 22.38 8.61
N ALA A 18 11.80 23.71 8.53
CA ALA A 18 11.43 24.45 7.32
C ALA A 18 12.46 24.18 6.21
N ALA A 19 12.25 23.09 5.47
CA ALA A 19 12.87 22.93 4.15
C ALA A 19 12.01 23.73 3.17
N THR A 20 12.64 24.55 2.36
CA THR A 20 12.00 25.22 1.22
C THR A 20 11.23 24.18 0.40
N PRO A 21 9.95 24.39 0.09
CA PRO A 21 9.18 23.42 -0.68
C PRO A 21 9.80 23.29 -2.07
N ALA A 22 10.32 22.13 -2.40
CA ALA A 22 10.64 21.79 -3.76
C ALA A 22 9.33 21.37 -4.44
N LEU A 23 8.95 22.07 -5.49
CA LEU A 23 7.76 21.79 -6.27
C LEU A 23 7.90 20.42 -6.96
N ALA A 24 6.89 19.57 -6.84
CA ALA A 24 6.79 18.37 -7.65
C ALA A 24 6.55 18.79 -9.10
N ALA A 25 7.50 18.50 -9.98
CA ALA A 25 7.45 18.89 -11.38
C ALA A 25 8.34 17.99 -12.23
N LEU A 26 7.99 17.85 -13.51
CA LEU A 26 8.89 17.27 -14.50
C LEU A 26 10.15 18.12 -14.60
N GLN A 27 11.30 17.48 -14.51
CA GLN A 27 12.57 18.16 -14.69
C GLN A 27 12.84 18.50 -16.17
N PRO A 28 13.48 19.65 -16.47
CA PRO A 28 13.93 19.93 -17.83
C PRO A 28 14.86 18.83 -18.35
N ILE A 29 14.74 18.48 -19.63
CA ILE A 29 15.54 17.43 -20.27
C ILE A 29 17.06 17.63 -20.11
N ALA A 30 17.51 18.87 -20.05
CA ALA A 30 18.91 19.25 -19.81
C ALA A 30 19.41 18.90 -18.39
N GLU A 31 18.49 18.68 -17.46
CA GLU A 31 18.83 18.36 -16.05
C GLU A 31 19.08 16.88 -15.80
N ALA A 32 18.87 16.02 -16.80
CA ALA A 32 19.09 14.59 -16.65
C ALA A 32 20.54 14.26 -16.26
N PRO A 33 20.77 13.43 -15.24
CA PRO A 33 22.11 13.02 -14.84
C PRO A 33 22.72 11.96 -15.77
N LEU A 34 21.87 11.26 -16.53
CA LEU A 34 22.24 10.20 -17.46
C LEU A 34 21.52 10.40 -18.79
N ALA A 35 22.17 10.03 -19.90
CA ALA A 35 21.55 9.80 -21.19
C ALA A 35 21.57 8.31 -21.50
N GLY A 36 20.43 7.73 -21.88
CA GLY A 36 20.27 6.30 -22.07
C GLY A 36 19.75 5.92 -23.46
N GLU A 37 20.27 4.83 -23.99
CA GLU A 37 19.73 4.13 -25.14
C GLU A 37 19.43 2.69 -24.72
N THR A 38 18.24 2.20 -25.04
CA THR A 38 17.83 0.83 -24.73
C THR A 38 17.30 0.14 -25.98
N GLU A 39 17.79 -1.05 -26.24
CA GLU A 39 17.26 -1.94 -27.26
C GLU A 39 16.92 -3.28 -26.62
N PHE A 40 15.73 -3.78 -26.89
CA PHE A 40 15.18 -4.96 -26.24
C PHE A 40 14.50 -5.85 -27.30
N ARG A 41 14.82 -7.12 -27.33
CA ARG A 41 14.22 -8.10 -28.24
C ARG A 41 13.84 -9.35 -27.48
N CYS A 42 12.56 -9.72 -27.54
CA CYS A 42 12.05 -10.94 -26.91
C CYS A 42 11.35 -11.83 -27.92
N GLN A 43 11.56 -13.14 -27.75
CA GLN A 43 10.85 -14.21 -28.44
C GLN A 43 10.02 -14.99 -27.42
N PHE A 44 8.71 -15.06 -27.62
CA PHE A 44 7.81 -15.95 -26.89
C PHE A 44 7.72 -17.28 -27.60
N ASN A 45 8.18 -18.34 -26.94
CA ASN A 45 8.26 -19.68 -27.51
C ASN A 45 6.91 -20.42 -27.40
N ALA A 46 6.78 -21.56 -28.13
CA ALA A 46 5.58 -22.37 -28.13
C ALA A 46 5.21 -22.93 -26.76
N ASP A 47 6.21 -23.20 -25.93
CA ASP A 47 6.09 -23.71 -24.56
C ASP A 47 5.83 -22.60 -23.51
N ASN A 48 5.64 -21.35 -23.95
CA ASN A 48 5.51 -20.13 -23.12
C ASN A 48 6.79 -19.70 -22.37
N SER A 49 7.95 -20.31 -22.64
CA SER A 49 9.22 -19.73 -22.24
C SER A 49 9.50 -18.47 -23.06
N THR A 50 10.41 -17.62 -22.57
CA THR A 50 10.73 -16.35 -23.22
C THR A 50 12.24 -16.16 -23.27
N ASP A 51 12.76 -15.91 -24.49
CA ASP A 51 14.15 -15.55 -24.72
C ASP A 51 14.25 -14.06 -25.00
N CYS A 52 15.05 -13.33 -24.22
CA CYS A 52 15.25 -11.89 -24.40
C CYS A 52 16.72 -11.54 -24.57
N VAL A 53 17.00 -10.57 -25.41
CA VAL A 53 18.31 -9.90 -25.51
C VAL A 53 18.09 -8.41 -25.28
N SER A 54 18.73 -7.87 -24.26
CA SER A 54 18.61 -6.48 -23.87
C SER A 54 19.98 -5.79 -23.96
N THR A 55 20.06 -4.71 -24.72
CA THR A 55 21.24 -3.86 -24.81
C THR A 55 20.97 -2.50 -24.21
N TYR A 56 21.81 -2.11 -23.28
CA TYR A 56 21.76 -0.82 -22.58
C TYR A 56 23.02 -0.04 -22.85
N SER A 57 22.88 1.26 -23.05
CA SER A 57 23.98 2.20 -23.13
C SER A 57 23.66 3.47 -22.37
N PHE A 58 24.52 3.87 -21.46
CA PHE A 58 24.32 5.07 -20.63
C PHE A 58 25.55 5.96 -20.68
N THR A 59 25.34 7.25 -20.94
CA THR A 59 26.36 8.29 -20.83
C THR A 59 26.15 9.08 -19.55
N ILE A 60 27.21 9.25 -18.76
CA ILE A 60 27.17 9.98 -17.50
C ILE A 60 27.27 11.47 -17.80
N LEU A 61 26.18 12.23 -17.53
CA LEU A 61 26.10 13.66 -17.81
C LEU A 61 26.42 14.52 -16.58
N LYS A 62 26.09 14.02 -15.37
CA LYS A 62 26.30 14.73 -14.09
C LYS A 62 26.89 13.76 -13.03
N PRO A 63 27.54 14.31 -11.97
CA PRO A 63 28.11 13.47 -10.90
C PRO A 63 27.09 12.52 -10.24
N SER A 64 25.83 12.92 -10.07
CA SER A 64 24.76 12.09 -9.50
C SER A 64 24.44 10.84 -10.34
N GLY A 65 24.69 10.87 -11.66
CA GLY A 65 24.52 9.69 -12.53
C GLY A 65 25.59 8.62 -12.32
N ARG A 66 26.76 8.97 -11.78
CA ARG A 66 27.86 8.04 -11.51
C ARG A 66 27.47 6.97 -10.50
N GLU A 67 26.83 7.36 -9.40
CA GLU A 67 26.47 6.44 -8.32
C GLU A 67 25.46 5.38 -8.78
N MET A 68 24.55 5.76 -9.66
CA MET A 68 23.52 4.88 -10.21
C MET A 68 24.10 3.78 -11.12
N LEU A 69 25.25 4.01 -11.74
CA LEU A 69 25.85 3.10 -12.71
C LEU A 69 27.09 2.38 -12.17
N SER A 70 27.55 2.69 -10.96
CA SER A 70 28.73 2.05 -10.37
C SER A 70 28.57 0.54 -10.22
N ARG A 71 27.33 0.10 -9.99
CA ARG A 71 26.94 -1.29 -9.91
C ARG A 71 25.55 -1.49 -10.48
N ILE A 72 25.39 -2.50 -11.32
CA ILE A 72 24.13 -2.93 -11.90
C ILE A 72 23.84 -4.34 -11.44
N ASP A 73 22.76 -4.52 -10.71
CA ASP A 73 22.31 -5.82 -10.19
C ASP A 73 21.10 -6.31 -10.99
N ARG A 74 21.11 -7.60 -11.34
CA ARG A 74 19.99 -8.31 -11.98
C ARG A 74 19.71 -9.59 -11.21
N SER A 75 18.53 -9.66 -10.60
CA SER A 75 18.02 -10.87 -9.94
C SER A 75 17.10 -11.64 -10.89
N TYR A 76 17.18 -12.96 -10.84
CA TYR A 76 16.37 -13.89 -11.62
C TYR A 76 16.17 -15.20 -10.87
N ALA A 77 15.09 -15.92 -11.16
CA ALA A 77 14.82 -17.21 -10.54
C ALA A 77 15.93 -18.23 -10.88
N GLU A 78 16.22 -19.17 -10.00
CA GLU A 78 17.25 -20.20 -10.23
C GLU A 78 16.92 -21.09 -11.45
N THR A 79 15.65 -21.19 -11.83
CA THR A 79 15.17 -21.88 -13.03
C THR A 79 15.40 -21.12 -14.33
N ASP A 80 15.64 -19.83 -14.23
CA ASP A 80 15.90 -18.94 -15.36
C ASP A 80 17.43 -18.83 -15.59
N SER A 81 17.84 -18.23 -16.68
CA SER A 81 19.26 -17.96 -16.92
C SER A 81 19.52 -16.55 -17.40
N LEU A 82 20.67 -16.01 -17.02
CA LEU A 82 21.18 -14.72 -17.46
C LEU A 82 22.65 -14.85 -17.85
N ILE A 83 22.98 -14.40 -19.06
CA ILE A 83 24.33 -14.35 -19.60
C ILE A 83 24.66 -12.89 -19.92
N VAL A 84 25.79 -12.42 -19.40
CA VAL A 84 26.38 -11.13 -19.80
C VAL A 84 27.15 -11.36 -21.09
N GLU A 85 26.57 -11.03 -22.26
CA GLU A 85 27.23 -11.19 -23.55
C GLU A 85 28.32 -10.15 -23.77
N LYS A 86 28.07 -8.94 -23.22
CA LYS A 86 28.98 -7.81 -23.38
C LYS A 86 28.81 -6.86 -22.19
N ALA A 87 29.94 -6.33 -21.70
CA ALA A 87 29.95 -5.20 -20.77
C ALA A 87 31.21 -4.38 -21.02
N GLU A 88 31.09 -3.08 -21.26
CA GLU A 88 32.17 -2.21 -21.70
C GLU A 88 32.05 -0.80 -21.11
N LEU A 89 33.22 -0.19 -20.89
CA LEU A 89 33.38 1.20 -20.54
C LEU A 89 34.09 1.96 -21.67
N THR A 90 33.51 3.03 -22.16
CA THR A 90 34.11 3.89 -23.18
C THR A 90 34.37 5.28 -22.59
N GLN A 91 35.65 5.68 -22.55
CA GLN A 91 36.02 7.06 -22.15
C GLN A 91 35.72 8.03 -23.29
N PRO A 92 35.46 9.32 -23.01
CA PRO A 92 35.26 10.34 -24.06
C PRO A 92 36.39 10.34 -25.09
N GLY A 93 36.05 10.12 -26.37
CA GLY A 93 37.03 10.03 -27.47
C GLY A 93 37.84 8.75 -27.49
N GLY A 94 37.65 7.80 -26.56
CA GLY A 94 38.35 6.54 -26.48
C GLY A 94 37.62 5.39 -27.21
N LYS A 95 38.29 4.22 -27.21
CA LYS A 95 37.67 2.98 -27.68
C LYS A 95 36.97 2.25 -26.53
N PRO A 96 35.92 1.45 -26.78
CA PRO A 96 35.34 0.57 -25.78
C PRO A 96 36.36 -0.35 -25.15
N VAL A 97 36.38 -0.45 -23.83
CA VAL A 97 37.22 -1.37 -23.05
C VAL A 97 36.27 -2.35 -22.35
N PRO A 98 36.41 -3.66 -22.61
CA PRO A 98 35.64 -4.68 -21.93
C PRO A 98 35.81 -4.60 -20.41
N LEU A 99 34.73 -4.90 -19.70
CA LEU A 99 34.78 -5.06 -18.24
C LEU A 99 35.57 -6.31 -17.88
N ASP A 100 36.43 -6.22 -16.87
CA ASP A 100 37.17 -7.37 -16.40
C ASP A 100 36.21 -8.42 -15.82
N GLN A 101 36.54 -9.73 -16.02
CA GLN A 101 35.67 -10.81 -15.55
C GLN A 101 35.49 -10.81 -14.02
N SER A 102 36.49 -10.34 -13.29
CA SER A 102 36.41 -10.19 -11.82
C SER A 102 35.36 -9.15 -11.36
N GLN A 103 34.88 -8.32 -12.26
CA GLN A 103 33.87 -7.29 -12.02
C GLN A 103 32.45 -7.75 -12.39
N ILE A 104 32.31 -8.99 -12.85
CA ILE A 104 31.04 -9.65 -13.15
C ILE A 104 30.92 -10.81 -12.16
N ASP A 105 30.02 -10.67 -11.20
CA ASP A 105 29.78 -11.66 -10.16
C ASP A 105 28.36 -12.22 -10.23
N THR A 106 28.24 -13.53 -10.07
CA THR A 106 26.93 -14.20 -9.98
C THR A 106 26.86 -15.04 -8.72
N ARG A 107 25.94 -14.72 -7.85
CA ARG A 107 25.76 -15.37 -6.55
C ARG A 107 24.30 -15.65 -6.26
N THR A 108 24.02 -16.39 -5.20
CA THR A 108 22.66 -16.48 -4.65
C THR A 108 22.22 -15.10 -4.17
N ALA A 109 21.06 -14.67 -4.59
CA ALA A 109 20.48 -13.40 -4.15
C ALA A 109 20.21 -13.43 -2.63
N PRO A 110 20.33 -12.28 -1.95
CA PRO A 110 19.92 -12.18 -0.54
C PRO A 110 18.46 -12.60 -0.39
N ASN A 111 18.19 -13.45 0.59
CA ASN A 111 16.82 -13.88 0.86
C ASN A 111 16.02 -12.72 1.47
N PRO A 112 14.83 -12.38 0.97
CA PRO A 112 13.98 -11.39 1.61
C PRO A 112 13.49 -11.90 2.98
N ASP A 113 13.22 -10.97 3.90
CA ASP A 113 12.99 -11.20 5.34
C ASP A 113 11.86 -12.19 5.69
N GLN A 114 11.05 -12.67 4.73
CA GLN A 114 9.90 -13.53 5.02
C GLN A 114 9.66 -14.59 3.95
N GLY A 115 10.52 -15.54 3.88
CA GLY A 115 10.28 -16.70 3.03
C GLY A 115 11.56 -17.37 2.57
N PHE A 116 11.36 -18.50 1.93
CA PHE A 116 12.43 -19.25 1.29
C PHE A 116 12.34 -19.03 -0.22
N LEU A 117 13.35 -18.38 -0.77
CA LEU A 117 13.42 -18.05 -2.19
C LEU A 117 14.72 -18.59 -2.76
N ARG A 118 14.68 -19.08 -3.99
CA ARG A 118 15.87 -19.45 -4.76
C ARG A 118 16.01 -18.52 -5.94
N GLU A 119 16.74 -17.45 -5.73
CA GLU A 119 17.11 -16.49 -6.77
C GLU A 119 18.61 -16.38 -6.90
N ARG A 120 19.05 -16.05 -8.08
CA ARG A 120 20.41 -15.65 -8.38
C ARG A 120 20.47 -14.17 -8.67
N GLN A 121 21.61 -13.57 -8.38
CA GLN A 121 21.86 -12.16 -8.71
C GLN A 121 23.18 -12.09 -9.48
N THR A 122 23.12 -11.49 -10.66
CA THR A 122 24.32 -11.13 -11.43
C THR A 122 24.56 -9.63 -11.28
N SER A 123 25.78 -9.27 -10.88
CA SER A 123 26.23 -7.90 -10.64
C SER A 123 27.32 -7.54 -11.64
N LEU A 124 27.19 -6.34 -12.23
CA LEU A 124 28.25 -5.73 -13.04
C LEU A 124 28.76 -4.50 -12.30
N ALA A 125 30.05 -4.48 -11.94
CA ALA A 125 30.68 -3.37 -11.25
C ALA A 125 31.56 -2.55 -12.23
N PHE A 126 31.20 -1.29 -12.45
CA PHE A 126 31.94 -0.38 -13.32
C PHE A 126 32.84 0.53 -12.49
N PRO A 127 34.17 0.34 -12.52
CA PRO A 127 35.11 1.07 -11.68
C PRO A 127 35.40 2.47 -12.25
N ASN A 128 35.80 3.39 -11.37
CA ASN A 128 36.40 4.69 -11.73
C ASN A 128 35.51 5.54 -12.63
N LEU A 129 34.20 5.45 -12.50
CA LEU A 129 33.27 6.28 -13.27
C LEU A 129 33.46 7.77 -12.97
N ARG A 130 33.39 8.59 -14.01
CA ARG A 130 33.45 10.07 -13.98
C ARG A 130 32.30 10.61 -14.80
N VAL A 131 32.18 11.91 -14.93
CA VAL A 131 31.30 12.54 -15.91
C VAL A 131 31.92 12.41 -17.31
N GLY A 132 31.13 12.02 -18.31
CA GLY A 132 31.52 11.88 -19.71
C GLY A 132 31.63 10.45 -20.26
N PRO A 133 32.10 9.42 -19.50
CA PRO A 133 32.14 8.03 -19.97
C PRO A 133 30.76 7.49 -20.33
N ARG A 134 30.76 6.53 -21.28
CA ARG A 134 29.62 5.70 -21.66
C ARG A 134 29.86 4.27 -21.19
N ILE A 135 28.92 3.70 -20.47
CA ILE A 135 28.85 2.26 -20.22
C ILE A 135 27.89 1.60 -21.21
N SER A 136 28.19 0.38 -21.60
CA SER A 136 27.35 -0.42 -22.49
C SER A 136 27.37 -1.86 -22.05
N TYR A 137 26.21 -2.50 -21.98
CA TYR A 137 26.15 -3.93 -21.68
C TYR A 137 24.99 -4.60 -22.40
N THR A 138 25.17 -5.88 -22.72
CA THR A 138 24.16 -6.73 -23.37
C THR A 138 23.94 -7.96 -22.49
N LEU A 139 22.67 -8.18 -22.16
CA LEU A 139 22.23 -9.33 -21.41
C LEU A 139 21.39 -10.24 -22.30
N ARG A 140 21.64 -11.55 -22.24
CA ARG A 140 20.76 -12.58 -22.77
C ARG A 140 20.09 -13.27 -21.60
N GLU A 141 18.76 -13.30 -21.59
CA GLU A 141 17.94 -13.83 -20.52
C GLU A 141 16.99 -14.90 -21.11
N HIS A 142 16.91 -16.03 -20.42
CA HIS A 142 15.89 -17.04 -20.70
C HIS A 142 15.01 -17.18 -19.48
N PHE A 143 13.71 -16.98 -19.66
CA PHE A 143 12.69 -17.13 -18.64
C PHE A 143 11.89 -18.39 -18.91
N THR A 144 11.89 -19.33 -17.97
CA THR A 144 11.11 -20.55 -18.06
C THR A 144 9.62 -20.24 -18.03
N ALA A 145 8.81 -21.07 -18.69
CA ALA A 145 7.36 -20.97 -18.63
C ALA A 145 6.88 -21.04 -17.18
N LYS A 146 5.95 -20.16 -16.81
CA LYS A 146 5.35 -20.21 -15.47
C LYS A 146 4.44 -21.45 -15.34
N PRO A 147 4.50 -22.13 -14.19
CA PRO A 147 3.66 -23.32 -13.96
C PRO A 147 2.17 -23.01 -14.20
N LEU A 148 1.47 -23.96 -14.79
CA LEU A 148 0.06 -23.87 -15.18
C LEU A 148 -0.26 -22.77 -16.20
N SER A 149 0.71 -21.98 -16.65
CA SER A 149 0.47 -20.96 -17.65
C SER A 149 0.36 -21.57 -19.05
N THR A 150 -0.82 -21.47 -19.64
CA THR A 150 -1.09 -21.89 -21.05
C THR A 150 -0.92 -20.74 -22.03
N GLN A 151 -0.73 -19.53 -21.52
CA GLN A 151 -0.61 -18.29 -22.27
C GLN A 151 0.66 -17.55 -21.86
N PHE A 152 1.34 -16.90 -22.81
CA PHE A 152 2.37 -15.95 -22.45
C PHE A 152 1.72 -14.61 -22.07
N HIS A 153 2.37 -13.89 -21.17
CA HIS A 153 2.02 -12.54 -20.75
C HIS A 153 3.28 -11.75 -20.43
N TYR A 154 3.34 -10.50 -20.85
CA TYR A 154 4.47 -9.62 -20.59
C TYR A 154 4.00 -8.17 -20.38
N ILE A 155 4.64 -7.49 -19.42
CA ILE A 155 4.40 -6.08 -19.13
C ILE A 155 5.65 -5.28 -19.50
N LEU A 156 5.52 -4.41 -20.47
CA LEU A 156 6.51 -3.38 -20.78
C LEU A 156 6.09 -2.09 -20.07
N SER A 157 6.79 -1.74 -19.00
CA SER A 157 6.59 -0.47 -18.29
C SER A 157 7.82 0.42 -18.41
N ARG A 158 7.59 1.74 -18.48
CA ARG A 158 8.63 2.76 -18.58
C ARG A 158 8.47 3.77 -17.45
N PRO A 159 8.80 3.38 -16.19
CA PRO A 159 8.66 4.27 -15.06
C PRO A 159 9.59 5.49 -15.21
N PRO A 160 9.20 6.66 -14.68
CA PRO A 160 10.08 7.81 -14.58
C PRO A 160 11.38 7.43 -13.86
N MET A 161 12.50 7.79 -14.46
CA MET A 161 13.84 7.50 -13.94
C MET A 161 14.74 8.71 -14.16
N PRO A 162 15.81 8.88 -13.38
CA PRO A 162 16.79 9.93 -13.59
C PRO A 162 17.69 9.64 -14.81
N VAL A 163 17.07 9.23 -15.91
CA VAL A 163 17.71 8.91 -17.19
C VAL A 163 16.93 9.58 -18.31
N ARG A 164 17.60 10.38 -19.10
CA ARG A 164 17.06 10.86 -20.38
C ARG A 164 17.09 9.71 -21.37
N ASP A 165 15.92 9.27 -21.84
CA ASP A 165 15.82 8.29 -22.91
C ASP A 165 16.12 9.00 -24.25
N ASP A 166 17.30 8.77 -24.81
CA ASP A 166 17.66 9.26 -26.15
C ASP A 166 17.12 8.34 -27.24
N ARG A 167 17.08 7.04 -26.97
CA ARG A 167 16.52 6.01 -27.85
C ARG A 167 15.98 4.84 -27.04
N PHE A 168 14.77 4.41 -27.40
CA PHE A 168 14.19 3.18 -26.91
C PHE A 168 13.55 2.40 -28.06
N VAL A 169 13.88 1.11 -28.18
CA VAL A 169 13.26 0.18 -29.13
C VAL A 169 13.03 -1.15 -28.41
N ALA A 170 11.81 -1.66 -28.47
CA ALA A 170 11.45 -3.01 -28.02
C ALA A 170 10.81 -3.77 -29.19
N GLU A 171 11.29 -4.97 -29.46
CA GLU A 171 10.74 -5.88 -30.47
C GLU A 171 10.31 -7.19 -29.81
N PHE A 172 9.08 -7.60 -30.06
CA PHE A 172 8.51 -8.83 -29.55
C PHE A 172 8.10 -9.72 -30.72
N LYS A 173 8.45 -11.00 -30.65
CA LYS A 173 8.04 -12.02 -31.61
C LYS A 173 7.38 -13.17 -30.89
N ALA A 174 6.40 -13.80 -31.51
CA ALA A 174 5.72 -14.97 -30.98
C ALA A 174 5.28 -15.92 -32.10
N GLU A 175 5.12 -17.19 -31.76
CA GLU A 175 4.53 -18.16 -32.68
C GLU A 175 3.00 -18.05 -32.78
N ARG A 176 2.37 -17.51 -31.73
CA ARG A 176 0.93 -17.22 -31.64
C ARG A 176 0.68 -15.72 -31.78
N PRO A 177 -0.55 -15.29 -32.15
CA PRO A 177 -0.90 -13.87 -32.18
C PRO A 177 -0.65 -13.17 -30.85
N ILE A 178 -0.11 -11.98 -30.88
CA ILE A 178 0.11 -11.09 -29.73
C ILE A 178 -1.10 -10.16 -29.63
N PHE A 179 -1.81 -10.19 -28.51
CA PHE A 179 -2.82 -9.20 -28.15
C PHE A 179 -2.18 -8.12 -27.29
N VAL A 180 -2.54 -6.87 -27.53
CA VAL A 180 -1.89 -5.69 -26.92
C VAL A 180 -2.93 -4.77 -26.33
N ARG A 181 -2.64 -4.23 -25.15
CA ARG A 181 -3.31 -3.10 -24.52
C ARG A 181 -2.27 -2.15 -23.95
N SER A 182 -2.57 -0.85 -23.94
CA SER A 182 -1.59 0.13 -23.46
C SER A 182 -2.25 1.33 -22.80
N GLU A 183 -1.52 1.96 -21.89
CA GLU A 183 -1.85 3.20 -21.21
C GLU A 183 -0.65 4.15 -21.24
N LEU A 184 -0.90 5.46 -21.40
CA LEU A 184 0.09 6.53 -21.36
C LEU A 184 1.25 6.35 -22.37
N MET A 185 1.03 5.65 -23.48
CA MET A 185 2.06 5.34 -24.48
C MET A 185 2.18 6.39 -25.62
N ASP A 186 1.67 7.61 -25.44
CA ASP A 186 1.65 8.67 -26.47
C ASP A 186 3.05 9.07 -26.97
N ALA A 187 4.06 8.97 -26.14
CA ALA A 187 5.45 9.24 -26.52
C ALA A 187 6.05 8.14 -27.41
N TYR A 188 5.37 7.01 -27.56
CA TYR A 188 5.87 5.83 -28.28
C TYR A 188 5.07 5.58 -29.56
N ARG A 189 5.74 4.99 -30.55
CA ARG A 189 5.13 4.39 -31.75
C ARG A 189 5.01 2.90 -31.51
N ILE A 190 3.82 2.33 -31.73
CA ILE A 190 3.51 0.92 -31.61
C ILE A 190 3.15 0.41 -33.02
N GLU A 191 3.91 -0.55 -33.51
CA GLU A 191 3.75 -1.12 -34.87
C GLU A 191 3.60 -2.64 -34.74
N GLN A 192 2.51 -3.18 -35.26
CA GLN A 192 2.22 -4.61 -35.23
C GLN A 192 2.10 -5.17 -36.65
N SER A 193 2.66 -6.36 -36.89
CA SER A 193 2.52 -7.06 -38.19
C SER A 193 1.07 -7.48 -38.45
N ALA A 194 0.72 -7.68 -39.72
CA ALA A 194 -0.64 -8.06 -40.10
C ALA A 194 -1.09 -9.41 -39.50
N ASP A 195 -0.17 -10.37 -39.33
CA ASP A 195 -0.40 -11.66 -38.69
C ASP A 195 -0.39 -11.59 -37.14
N LYS A 196 -0.16 -10.40 -36.59
CA LYS A 196 -0.03 -10.11 -35.16
C LYS A 196 1.08 -10.88 -34.42
N LYS A 197 2.04 -11.45 -35.14
CA LYS A 197 3.13 -12.24 -34.51
C LYS A 197 4.37 -11.41 -34.20
N THR A 198 4.43 -10.18 -34.66
CA THR A 198 5.53 -9.27 -34.37
C THR A 198 4.99 -7.92 -33.90
N LEU A 199 5.57 -7.42 -32.82
CA LEU A 199 5.25 -6.11 -32.26
C LEU A 199 6.54 -5.32 -32.06
N LYS A 200 6.54 -4.06 -32.49
CA LYS A 200 7.63 -3.12 -32.28
C LYS A 200 7.13 -1.88 -31.56
N VAL A 201 7.85 -1.49 -30.51
CA VAL A 201 7.61 -0.27 -29.75
C VAL A 201 8.85 0.59 -29.82
N SER A 202 8.71 1.85 -30.20
CA SER A 202 9.85 2.77 -30.31
C SER A 202 9.51 4.16 -29.80
N LEU A 203 10.46 4.79 -29.11
CA LEU A 203 10.35 6.17 -28.66
C LEU A 203 10.33 7.11 -29.86
N LYS A 204 9.40 8.08 -29.92
CA LYS A 204 9.26 9.03 -31.04
C LYS A 204 10.35 10.11 -31.05
N LYS A 205 10.75 10.59 -29.87
CA LYS A 205 11.77 11.62 -29.67
C LYS A 205 12.37 11.48 -28.26
N PRO A 206 13.62 11.93 -28.04
CA PRO A 206 14.22 11.93 -26.70
C PRO A 206 13.31 12.56 -25.65
N GLN A 207 13.26 11.96 -24.46
CA GLN A 207 12.46 12.45 -23.34
C GLN A 207 13.18 12.21 -22.01
N TYR A 208 12.86 13.06 -21.05
CA TYR A 208 13.27 12.89 -19.67
C TYR A 208 12.04 13.09 -18.78
N THR A 209 11.63 12.01 -18.11
CA THR A 209 10.49 12.02 -17.20
C THR A 209 10.99 11.60 -15.83
N ASN A 210 11.29 12.56 -14.99
CA ASN A 210 11.63 12.33 -13.60
C ASN A 210 10.88 13.34 -12.74
N TYR A 211 10.39 12.89 -11.60
CA TYR A 211 9.62 13.71 -10.68
C TYR A 211 10.46 14.03 -9.45
N ILE A 212 10.32 15.27 -8.94
CA ILE A 212 10.97 15.69 -7.71
C ILE A 212 9.94 15.64 -6.58
N ASN A 213 10.29 14.98 -5.47
CA ASN A 213 9.47 14.90 -4.25
C ASN A 213 8.05 14.34 -4.45
N GLU A 214 7.86 13.50 -5.46
CA GLU A 214 6.60 12.78 -5.65
C GLU A 214 6.52 11.57 -4.73
N ALA A 215 5.30 11.22 -4.33
CA ALA A 215 5.03 9.97 -3.65
C ALA A 215 5.22 8.78 -4.62
N GLY A 216 5.59 7.60 -4.07
CA GLY A 216 5.93 6.41 -4.88
C GLY A 216 4.82 5.95 -5.83
N ASN A 217 3.54 6.19 -5.48
CA ASN A 217 2.40 5.87 -6.33
C ASN A 217 2.32 6.71 -7.62
N ALA A 218 2.85 7.96 -7.63
CA ALA A 218 2.94 8.75 -8.86
C ALA A 218 3.79 8.05 -9.93
N TYR A 219 4.91 7.44 -9.52
CA TYR A 219 5.78 6.68 -10.43
C TYR A 219 5.11 5.47 -11.05
N LEU A 220 4.05 4.95 -10.44
CA LEU A 220 3.30 3.81 -10.95
C LEU A 220 2.09 4.25 -11.80
N ARG A 221 1.30 5.22 -11.31
CA ARG A 221 0.11 5.72 -12.01
C ARG A 221 0.40 6.50 -13.28
N HIS A 222 1.52 7.24 -13.31
CA HIS A 222 1.95 8.02 -14.46
C HIS A 222 3.03 7.31 -15.31
N THR A 223 3.16 6.00 -15.16
CA THR A 223 4.09 5.18 -15.93
C THR A 223 3.48 4.74 -17.27
N PRO A 224 4.11 5.06 -18.40
CA PRO A 224 3.77 4.45 -19.68
C PRO A 224 3.83 2.93 -19.60
N ARG A 225 2.74 2.25 -19.96
CA ARG A 225 2.58 0.80 -19.83
C ARG A 225 1.97 0.19 -21.09
N LEU A 226 2.56 -0.91 -21.53
CA LEU A 226 2.01 -1.76 -22.57
C LEU A 226 2.01 -3.19 -22.05
N GLU A 227 0.85 -3.83 -22.08
CA GLU A 227 0.70 -5.24 -21.77
C GLU A 227 0.44 -6.03 -23.04
N LEU A 228 1.06 -7.21 -23.12
CA LEU A 228 0.89 -8.12 -24.25
C LEU A 228 0.72 -9.55 -23.75
N GLY A 229 -0.03 -10.33 -24.50
CA GLY A 229 -0.31 -11.72 -24.18
C GLY A 229 -0.86 -12.48 -25.36
N SER A 230 -0.96 -13.80 -25.23
CA SER A 230 -1.50 -14.69 -26.29
C SER A 230 -3.01 -14.89 -26.21
N SER A 231 -3.68 -14.41 -25.16
CA SER A 231 -5.15 -14.41 -25.03
C SER A 231 -5.63 -13.22 -24.19
N LEU A 232 -6.82 -12.71 -24.52
CA LEU A 232 -7.57 -11.73 -23.72
C LEU A 232 -8.65 -12.38 -22.85
N ASP A 233 -8.83 -13.68 -22.94
CA ASP A 233 -9.82 -14.41 -22.15
C ASP A 233 -9.28 -14.76 -20.76
N LEU A 234 -10.06 -14.44 -19.73
CA LEU A 234 -9.72 -14.79 -18.33
C LEU A 234 -9.64 -16.30 -18.12
N GLN A 235 -10.53 -17.06 -18.78
CA GLN A 235 -10.57 -18.50 -18.63
C GLN A 235 -9.32 -19.16 -19.22
N ASP A 236 -8.83 -18.69 -20.36
CA ASP A 236 -7.60 -19.19 -20.97
C ASP A 236 -6.37 -18.97 -20.06
N ASN A 237 -6.34 -17.85 -19.35
CA ASN A 237 -5.20 -17.47 -18.52
C ASN A 237 -5.28 -18.05 -17.10
N PHE A 238 -6.46 -18.09 -16.49
CA PHE A 238 -6.63 -18.45 -15.07
C PHE A 238 -7.42 -19.76 -14.85
N GLY A 239 -8.03 -20.33 -15.90
CA GLY A 239 -8.75 -21.60 -15.80
C GLY A 239 -7.90 -22.75 -15.26
N PRO A 240 -6.65 -22.95 -15.71
CA PRO A 240 -5.77 -23.99 -15.16
C PRO A 240 -5.51 -23.81 -13.65
N PHE A 241 -5.43 -22.57 -13.17
CA PHE A 241 -5.30 -22.27 -11.74
C PHE A 241 -6.58 -22.61 -10.99
N ALA A 242 -7.76 -22.23 -11.52
CA ALA A 242 -9.05 -22.57 -10.92
C ALA A 242 -9.22 -24.09 -10.81
N ALA A 243 -8.84 -24.85 -11.85
CA ALA A 243 -8.87 -26.31 -11.84
C ALA A 243 -7.96 -26.88 -10.73
N ARG A 244 -6.71 -26.40 -10.64
CA ARG A 244 -5.75 -26.87 -9.63
C ARG A 244 -6.17 -26.53 -8.21
N TYR A 245 -6.72 -25.33 -7.97
CA TYR A 245 -7.24 -24.95 -6.66
C TYR A 245 -8.44 -25.84 -6.28
N ASN A 246 -9.33 -26.16 -7.22
CA ASN A 246 -10.48 -27.05 -6.97
C ASN A 246 -10.05 -28.48 -6.66
N GLU A 247 -8.98 -29.00 -7.27
CA GLU A 247 -8.39 -30.31 -6.89
C GLU A 247 -7.94 -30.30 -5.42
N ILE A 248 -7.26 -29.25 -4.97
CA ILE A 248 -6.80 -29.13 -3.58
C ILE A 248 -8.01 -29.00 -2.62
N LEU A 249 -9.04 -28.23 -3.00
CA LEU A 249 -10.27 -28.06 -2.23
C LEU A 249 -11.13 -29.32 -2.14
N ALA A 250 -10.95 -30.28 -3.05
CA ALA A 250 -11.65 -31.55 -3.03
C ALA A 250 -11.00 -32.58 -2.10
N ALA A 251 -9.79 -32.32 -1.63
CA ALA A 251 -9.08 -33.20 -0.71
C ALA A 251 -9.72 -33.19 0.69
N GLU A 252 -9.50 -34.30 1.42
CA GLU A 252 -9.95 -34.42 2.81
C GLU A 252 -9.25 -33.37 3.70
N LEU A 253 -10.01 -32.77 4.63
CA LEU A 253 -9.44 -31.85 5.61
C LEU A 253 -8.45 -32.58 6.52
N PRO A 254 -7.29 -31.98 6.79
CA PRO A 254 -6.37 -32.45 7.83
C PRO A 254 -7.04 -32.52 9.20
N LYS A 255 -6.51 -33.35 10.08
CA LYS A 255 -7.14 -33.63 11.40
C LYS A 255 -7.37 -32.39 12.26
N GLY A 256 -6.41 -31.49 12.31
CA GLY A 256 -6.52 -30.24 13.09
C GLY A 256 -7.58 -29.30 12.50
N ALA A 257 -7.59 -29.12 11.19
CA ALA A 257 -8.60 -28.32 10.50
C ALA A 257 -10.01 -28.91 10.65
N ALA A 258 -10.15 -30.24 10.54
CA ALA A 258 -11.42 -30.93 10.75
C ALA A 258 -11.93 -30.78 12.20
N ALA A 259 -11.05 -30.86 13.19
CA ALA A 259 -11.39 -30.62 14.59
C ALA A 259 -11.84 -29.16 14.84
N ALA A 260 -11.18 -28.18 14.20
CA ALA A 260 -11.57 -26.78 14.29
C ALA A 260 -12.97 -26.53 13.68
N VAL A 261 -13.27 -27.15 12.54
CA VAL A 261 -14.62 -27.11 11.93
C VAL A 261 -15.67 -27.73 12.87
N ALA A 262 -15.36 -28.87 13.47
CA ALA A 262 -16.26 -29.51 14.44
C ALA A 262 -16.52 -28.63 15.67
N ALA A 263 -15.53 -27.89 16.15
CA ALA A 263 -15.66 -27.01 17.32
C ALA A 263 -16.56 -25.79 17.10
N VAL A 264 -16.75 -25.38 15.83
CA VAL A 264 -17.64 -24.26 15.47
C VAL A 264 -19.00 -24.72 14.94
N LYS A 265 -19.21 -26.03 14.76
CA LYS A 265 -20.42 -26.58 14.19
C LYS A 265 -21.65 -26.18 15.01
N GLY A 266 -22.71 -25.74 14.33
CA GLY A 266 -23.98 -25.33 14.95
C GLY A 266 -24.00 -23.92 15.52
N LYS A 267 -22.88 -23.19 15.50
CA LYS A 267 -22.85 -21.75 15.80
C LYS A 267 -23.40 -20.93 14.63
N PRO A 268 -23.82 -19.68 14.87
CA PRO A 268 -24.14 -18.75 13.78
C PRO A 268 -23.00 -18.63 12.77
N ALA A 269 -23.30 -18.44 11.48
CA ALA A 269 -22.29 -18.44 10.42
C ALA A 269 -21.15 -17.43 10.69
N ARG A 270 -21.48 -16.24 11.19
CA ARG A 270 -20.51 -15.23 11.59
C ARG A 270 -19.51 -15.73 12.65
N GLU A 271 -19.99 -16.44 13.66
CA GLU A 271 -19.15 -17.02 14.72
C GLU A 271 -18.31 -18.20 14.20
N GLN A 272 -18.85 -18.98 13.26
CA GLN A 272 -18.08 -20.03 12.60
C GLN A 272 -16.89 -19.43 11.84
N VAL A 273 -17.12 -18.41 11.04
CA VAL A 273 -16.04 -17.70 10.31
C VAL A 273 -15.00 -17.17 11.29
N ALA A 274 -15.42 -16.47 12.35
CA ALA A 274 -14.50 -15.92 13.34
C ALA A 274 -13.66 -17.01 14.03
N GLY A 275 -14.27 -18.13 14.40
CA GLY A 275 -13.55 -19.24 15.03
C GLY A 275 -12.55 -19.91 14.08
N LEU A 276 -12.88 -20.04 12.79
CA LEU A 276 -11.98 -20.62 11.79
C LEU A 276 -10.81 -19.66 11.48
N MET A 277 -11.07 -18.37 11.38
CA MET A 277 -10.02 -17.33 11.23
C MET A 277 -9.07 -17.34 12.45
N GLN A 278 -9.62 -17.41 13.66
CA GLN A 278 -8.83 -17.52 14.90
C GLN A 278 -7.96 -18.77 14.88
N TYR A 279 -8.51 -19.93 14.51
CA TYR A 279 -7.74 -21.17 14.42
C TYR A 279 -6.54 -21.03 13.47
N ILE A 280 -6.74 -20.44 12.30
CA ILE A 280 -5.65 -20.23 11.33
C ILE A 280 -4.58 -19.31 11.92
N ASN A 281 -4.98 -18.20 12.52
CA ASN A 281 -4.03 -17.26 13.14
C ASN A 281 -3.21 -17.91 14.27
N ASP A 282 -3.82 -18.78 15.07
CA ASP A 282 -3.16 -19.37 16.23
C ASP A 282 -2.27 -20.57 15.86
N THR A 283 -2.58 -21.24 14.74
CA THR A 283 -1.96 -22.51 14.34
C THR A 283 -0.86 -22.32 13.30
N TYR A 284 -1.03 -21.41 12.35
CA TYR A 284 -0.14 -21.29 11.20
C TYR A 284 0.62 -19.97 11.19
N ARG A 285 1.88 -20.04 10.76
CA ARG A 285 2.70 -18.85 10.51
C ARG A 285 2.56 -18.41 9.06
N TYR A 286 2.46 -17.11 8.84
CA TYR A 286 2.59 -16.57 7.50
C TYR A 286 4.07 -16.59 7.06
N LEU A 287 4.38 -17.50 6.15
CA LEU A 287 5.73 -17.68 5.63
C LEU A 287 5.66 -18.22 4.19
N GLY A 288 6.31 -17.55 3.25
CA GLY A 288 6.40 -18.00 1.87
C GLY A 288 7.50 -19.05 1.68
N ASP A 289 7.20 -20.11 0.92
CA ASP A 289 8.21 -21.05 0.44
C ASP A 289 8.13 -21.13 -1.08
N TRP A 290 8.97 -20.38 -1.74
CA TRP A 290 9.03 -20.25 -3.20
C TRP A 290 10.25 -20.93 -3.83
N ARG A 291 10.82 -21.92 -3.16
CA ARG A 291 11.98 -22.68 -3.66
C ARG A 291 11.66 -23.54 -4.88
N ALA A 292 10.45 -24.07 -4.97
CA ALA A 292 9.95 -24.71 -6.18
C ALA A 292 9.24 -23.68 -7.07
N SER A 293 9.46 -23.73 -8.38
CA SER A 293 8.93 -22.75 -9.33
C SER A 293 7.39 -22.61 -9.30
N GLU A 294 6.69 -23.72 -9.07
CA GLU A 294 5.22 -23.74 -8.97
C GLU A 294 4.71 -23.02 -7.71
N ARG A 295 5.51 -22.92 -6.65
CA ARG A 295 5.11 -22.35 -5.37
C ARG A 295 4.84 -20.83 -5.43
N GLY A 296 5.21 -20.16 -6.49
CA GLY A 296 4.79 -18.79 -6.75
C GLY A 296 3.29 -18.63 -7.03
N TYR A 297 2.61 -19.72 -7.45
CA TYR A 297 1.25 -19.67 -7.99
C TYR A 297 0.33 -20.76 -7.42
N VAL A 298 0.86 -21.91 -7.04
CA VAL A 298 0.08 -23.07 -6.59
C VAL A 298 0.20 -23.21 -5.08
N PRO A 299 -0.92 -23.35 -4.34
CA PRO A 299 -0.88 -23.64 -2.90
C PRO A 299 -0.24 -25.02 -2.62
N PHE A 300 0.24 -25.22 -1.41
CA PHE A 300 0.46 -26.56 -0.86
C PHE A 300 -0.86 -27.35 -0.82
N SER A 301 -0.79 -28.67 -0.81
CA SER A 301 -1.93 -29.48 -0.41
C SER A 301 -2.35 -29.18 1.03
N LEU A 302 -3.61 -29.39 1.39
CA LEU A 302 -4.09 -29.15 2.74
C LEU A 302 -3.28 -29.92 3.81
N ALA A 303 -2.87 -31.16 3.50
CA ALA A 303 -2.04 -31.97 4.37
C ALA A 303 -0.62 -31.41 4.56
N GLU A 304 -0.05 -30.80 3.51
CA GLU A 304 1.26 -30.14 3.59
C GLU A 304 1.20 -28.87 4.43
N ILE A 305 0.15 -28.06 4.30
CA ILE A 305 -0.05 -26.85 5.11
C ILE A 305 -0.06 -27.22 6.60
N GLU A 306 -0.85 -28.24 6.99
CA GLU A 306 -0.92 -28.70 8.38
C GLU A 306 0.43 -29.25 8.85
N ARG A 307 1.07 -30.11 8.08
CA ARG A 307 2.38 -30.69 8.44
C ARG A 307 3.47 -29.62 8.61
N ASN A 308 3.47 -28.62 7.75
CA ASN A 308 4.47 -27.56 7.75
C ASN A 308 4.24 -26.53 8.88
N GLY A 309 2.98 -26.33 9.30
CA GLY A 309 2.60 -25.31 10.28
C GLY A 309 2.80 -23.86 9.76
N TYR A 310 2.96 -23.69 8.45
CA TYR A 310 3.09 -22.39 7.80
C TYR A 310 2.55 -22.42 6.36
N GLY A 311 2.27 -21.24 5.85
CA GLY A 311 1.90 -21.01 4.46
C GLY A 311 1.89 -19.52 4.13
N ASP A 312 1.83 -19.22 2.84
CA ASP A 312 1.63 -17.85 2.38
C ASP A 312 0.14 -17.55 2.07
N CYS A 313 -0.16 -16.43 1.40
CA CYS A 313 -1.52 -15.98 1.15
C CYS A 313 -2.39 -17.06 0.49
N LYS A 314 -1.90 -17.72 -0.54
CA LYS A 314 -2.67 -18.75 -1.27
C LYS A 314 -2.88 -20.03 -0.46
N ASP A 315 -1.91 -20.39 0.40
CA ASP A 315 -1.98 -21.56 1.27
C ASP A 315 -3.05 -21.35 2.37
N LEU A 316 -3.00 -20.20 3.04
CA LEU A 316 -3.98 -19.89 4.09
C LEU A 316 -5.37 -19.63 3.51
N ALA A 317 -5.47 -19.02 2.33
CA ALA A 317 -6.75 -18.82 1.65
C ALA A 317 -7.40 -20.15 1.23
N ILE A 318 -6.64 -21.09 0.66
CA ILE A 318 -7.19 -22.39 0.26
C ILE A 318 -7.62 -23.22 1.47
N LEU A 319 -6.84 -23.19 2.56
CA LEU A 319 -7.18 -23.85 3.83
C LEU A 319 -8.49 -23.27 4.41
N LEU A 320 -8.60 -21.94 4.49
CA LEU A 320 -9.82 -21.28 4.98
C LEU A 320 -11.03 -21.64 4.10
N ALA A 321 -10.89 -21.60 2.77
CA ALA A 321 -11.97 -21.96 1.86
C ALA A 321 -12.43 -23.40 2.04
N ALA A 322 -11.50 -24.35 2.24
CA ALA A 322 -11.81 -25.75 2.52
C ALA A 322 -12.55 -25.93 3.86
N MET A 323 -12.11 -25.23 4.92
CA MET A 323 -12.75 -25.29 6.24
C MET A 323 -14.15 -24.68 6.21
N LEU A 324 -14.35 -23.53 5.54
CA LEU A 324 -15.66 -22.89 5.38
C LEU A 324 -16.62 -23.79 4.59
N LYS A 325 -16.15 -24.40 3.50
CA LYS A 325 -16.93 -25.36 2.72
C LYS A 325 -17.37 -26.56 3.57
N ALA A 326 -16.49 -27.11 4.40
CA ALA A 326 -16.80 -28.20 5.32
C ALA A 326 -17.78 -27.77 6.43
N ALA A 327 -17.79 -26.52 6.82
CA ALA A 327 -18.75 -25.92 7.73
C ALA A 327 -20.12 -25.60 7.07
N GLY A 328 -20.26 -25.81 5.74
CA GLY A 328 -21.49 -25.54 4.97
C GLY A 328 -21.60 -24.08 4.49
N ILE A 329 -20.53 -23.31 4.57
CA ILE A 329 -20.47 -21.92 4.09
C ILE A 329 -19.87 -21.94 2.68
N LYS A 330 -20.56 -21.33 1.70
CA LYS A 330 -20.03 -21.19 0.34
C LYS A 330 -18.82 -20.27 0.36
N ALA A 331 -17.69 -20.79 -0.11
CA ALA A 331 -16.42 -20.06 -0.12
C ALA A 331 -15.62 -20.42 -1.37
N GLU A 332 -15.01 -19.41 -1.99
CA GLU A 332 -14.25 -19.50 -3.23
C GLU A 332 -12.90 -18.77 -3.08
N PRO A 333 -11.77 -19.42 -3.37
CA PRO A 333 -10.48 -18.76 -3.42
C PRO A 333 -10.51 -17.63 -4.46
N THR A 334 -9.87 -16.52 -4.15
CA THR A 334 -9.94 -15.31 -4.94
C THR A 334 -8.58 -14.65 -5.03
N LEU A 335 -8.16 -14.29 -6.24
CA LEU A 335 -6.92 -13.58 -6.50
C LEU A 335 -7.22 -12.08 -6.62
N VAL A 336 -6.40 -11.25 -5.97
CA VAL A 336 -6.58 -9.79 -5.96
C VAL A 336 -5.25 -9.07 -6.17
N SER A 337 -5.33 -7.78 -6.50
CA SER A 337 -4.19 -6.86 -6.40
C SER A 337 -4.28 -6.11 -5.07
N ARG A 338 -3.28 -6.27 -4.21
CA ARG A 338 -3.16 -5.62 -2.90
C ARG A 338 -2.00 -4.63 -2.92
N GLY A 339 -2.14 -3.50 -2.23
CA GLY A 339 -1.09 -2.49 -2.08
C GLY A 339 -1.56 -1.07 -2.39
N ASP A 340 -0.62 -0.14 -2.39
CA ASP A 340 -0.89 1.29 -2.53
C ASP A 340 -1.32 1.70 -3.96
N VAL A 341 -1.07 0.84 -4.94
CA VAL A 341 -1.42 1.10 -6.34
C VAL A 341 -2.17 -0.07 -6.93
N VAL A 342 -3.32 0.24 -7.50
CA VAL A 342 -4.12 -0.73 -8.26
C VAL A 342 -3.87 -0.52 -9.73
N TRP A 343 -3.25 -1.50 -10.35
CA TRP A 343 -3.19 -1.54 -11.80
C TRP A 343 -4.40 -2.29 -12.34
N ASP A 344 -5.06 -1.72 -13.34
CA ASP A 344 -6.06 -2.45 -14.08
C ASP A 344 -5.45 -3.64 -14.80
N LEU A 345 -6.23 -4.70 -14.92
CA LEU A 345 -5.88 -5.88 -15.67
C LEU A 345 -6.14 -5.60 -17.16
N LEU A 346 -5.16 -5.01 -17.85
CA LEU A 346 -5.30 -4.65 -19.27
C LEU A 346 -5.29 -5.88 -20.16
N VAL A 347 -4.36 -6.79 -19.91
CA VAL A 347 -4.30 -8.13 -20.53
C VAL A 347 -4.27 -9.15 -19.38
N PRO A 348 -5.15 -10.14 -19.38
CA PRO A 348 -5.14 -11.17 -18.34
C PRO A 348 -3.79 -11.87 -18.25
N GLY A 349 -3.23 -11.93 -17.04
CA GLY A 349 -1.94 -12.57 -16.80
C GLY A 349 -1.57 -12.65 -15.34
N MET A 350 -0.74 -13.62 -14.96
CA MET A 350 -0.37 -13.92 -13.58
C MET A 350 0.52 -12.87 -12.90
N TYR A 351 0.95 -11.84 -13.61
CA TYR A 351 1.68 -10.73 -13.00
C TYR A 351 0.78 -9.69 -12.31
N ALA A 352 -0.51 -9.67 -12.64
CA ALA A 352 -1.44 -8.69 -12.11
C ALA A 352 -1.91 -9.01 -10.68
N PRO A 353 -2.37 -10.24 -10.33
CA PRO A 353 -2.67 -10.58 -8.95
C PRO A 353 -1.39 -10.80 -8.15
N ASN A 354 -1.33 -10.20 -6.97
CA ASN A 354 -0.19 -10.34 -6.05
C ASN A 354 -0.59 -10.91 -4.69
N HIS A 355 -1.88 -11.20 -4.50
CA HIS A 355 -2.42 -11.69 -3.24
C HIS A 355 -3.61 -12.64 -3.46
N ALA A 356 -3.86 -13.51 -2.47
CA ALA A 356 -4.97 -14.45 -2.47
C ALA A 356 -5.78 -14.33 -1.19
N ILE A 357 -7.10 -14.29 -1.34
CA ILE A 357 -8.10 -14.18 -0.28
C ILE A 357 -9.23 -15.17 -0.50
N VAL A 358 -10.29 -15.09 0.30
CA VAL A 358 -11.49 -15.93 0.15
C VAL A 358 -12.74 -15.04 0.00
N ARG A 359 -13.52 -15.27 -1.04
CA ARG A 359 -14.88 -14.77 -1.17
C ARG A 359 -15.84 -15.77 -0.53
N ALA A 360 -16.58 -15.34 0.49
CA ALA A 360 -17.52 -16.22 1.20
C ALA A 360 -18.93 -15.61 1.24
N GLU A 361 -19.97 -16.45 1.29
CA GLU A 361 -21.36 -16.03 1.48
C GLU A 361 -21.76 -16.29 2.94
N VAL A 362 -21.92 -15.22 3.73
CA VAL A 362 -22.23 -15.29 5.17
C VAL A 362 -23.51 -14.52 5.42
N ASP A 363 -24.54 -15.19 5.94
CA ASP A 363 -25.85 -14.58 6.25
C ASP A 363 -26.44 -13.78 5.07
N GLY A 364 -26.31 -14.29 3.84
CA GLY A 364 -26.80 -13.65 2.61
C GLY A 364 -25.99 -12.46 2.11
N LYS A 365 -24.80 -12.23 2.69
CA LYS A 365 -23.88 -11.16 2.28
C LYS A 365 -22.55 -11.76 1.81
N THR A 366 -21.92 -11.11 0.83
CA THR A 366 -20.54 -11.43 0.43
C THR A 366 -19.56 -10.85 1.44
N TRP A 367 -18.68 -11.70 1.96
CA TRP A 367 -17.54 -11.34 2.78
C TRP A 367 -16.25 -11.61 2.03
N TRP A 368 -15.30 -10.69 2.13
CA TRP A 368 -13.95 -10.81 1.59
C TRP A 368 -12.98 -11.06 2.73
N LEU A 369 -12.56 -12.31 2.88
CA LEU A 369 -11.82 -12.80 4.03
C LEU A 369 -10.34 -12.97 3.68
N ASP A 370 -9.47 -12.30 4.42
CA ASP A 370 -8.03 -12.43 4.28
C ASP A 370 -7.41 -13.07 5.54
N PRO A 371 -7.09 -14.37 5.51
CA PRO A 371 -6.54 -15.09 6.65
C PRO A 371 -5.08 -14.75 6.96
N THR A 372 -4.45 -13.89 6.18
CA THR A 372 -3.06 -13.46 6.39
C THR A 372 -2.94 -12.25 7.30
N ASN A 373 -4.05 -11.58 7.58
CA ASN A 373 -4.05 -10.40 8.41
C ASN A 373 -3.84 -10.74 9.89
N PRO A 374 -3.12 -9.91 10.64
CA PRO A 374 -2.86 -10.14 12.07
C PRO A 374 -4.08 -9.86 12.96
N VAL A 375 -5.18 -9.40 12.39
CA VAL A 375 -6.46 -9.15 13.06
C VAL A 375 -7.62 -9.45 12.12
N PHE A 376 -8.79 -9.74 12.67
CA PHE A 376 -10.02 -10.01 11.93
C PHE A 376 -11.19 -9.18 12.47
N ALA A 377 -11.80 -8.37 11.62
CA ALA A 377 -13.02 -7.60 11.93
C ALA A 377 -14.23 -8.30 11.28
N PRO A 378 -15.08 -9.03 12.04
CA PRO A 378 -16.19 -9.78 11.46
C PRO A 378 -17.19 -8.90 10.72
N GLY A 379 -17.45 -9.22 9.45
CA GLY A 379 -18.38 -8.49 8.58
C GLY A 379 -17.81 -7.20 7.99
N ARG A 380 -16.51 -6.97 8.11
CA ARG A 380 -15.79 -5.85 7.49
C ARG A 380 -14.75 -6.38 6.51
N THR A 381 -14.59 -5.69 5.41
CA THR A 381 -13.50 -5.92 4.45
C THR A 381 -12.28 -5.12 4.86
N MET A 382 -11.08 -5.72 4.79
CA MET A 382 -9.85 -5.00 5.11
C MET A 382 -9.64 -3.80 4.18
N PRO A 383 -9.22 -2.65 4.70
CA PRO A 383 -9.14 -1.40 3.92
C PRO A 383 -8.24 -1.47 2.69
N ASP A 384 -7.17 -2.26 2.77
CA ASP A 384 -6.14 -2.39 1.73
C ASP A 384 -6.54 -3.27 0.53
N ILE A 385 -7.73 -3.87 0.57
CA ILE A 385 -8.32 -4.60 -0.55
C ILE A 385 -9.66 -4.02 -1.03
N GLN A 386 -10.20 -3.00 -0.39
CA GLN A 386 -11.42 -2.32 -0.88
C GLN A 386 -11.16 -1.60 -2.20
N GLN A 387 -12.18 -1.49 -3.06
CA GLN A 387 -12.09 -0.92 -4.41
C GLN A 387 -11.07 -1.63 -5.30
N ARG A 388 -10.90 -2.95 -5.13
CA ARG A 388 -10.02 -3.79 -5.95
C ARG A 388 -10.83 -4.70 -6.85
N TRP A 389 -10.32 -4.95 -8.05
CA TRP A 389 -10.81 -6.07 -8.83
C TRP A 389 -10.40 -7.39 -8.17
N ALA A 390 -11.23 -8.39 -8.33
CA ALA A 390 -11.04 -9.72 -7.79
C ALA A 390 -11.28 -10.78 -8.88
N LEU A 391 -10.41 -11.76 -8.97
CA LEU A 391 -10.59 -12.94 -9.81
C LEU A 391 -11.03 -14.12 -8.94
N VAL A 392 -12.31 -14.42 -8.97
CA VAL A 392 -12.90 -15.50 -8.19
C VAL A 392 -12.69 -16.82 -8.94
N LEU A 393 -12.00 -17.76 -8.31
CA LEU A 393 -11.77 -19.11 -8.82
C LEU A 393 -12.96 -20.01 -8.44
N GLY A 394 -13.97 -20.05 -9.31
CA GLY A 394 -15.25 -20.72 -9.01
C GLY A 394 -15.12 -22.21 -8.83
N ALA A 395 -15.96 -22.79 -7.98
CA ALA A 395 -16.05 -24.24 -7.77
C ALA A 395 -16.49 -25.01 -9.04
N ASP A 396 -17.09 -24.31 -10.00
CA ASP A 396 -17.44 -24.81 -11.33
C ASP A 396 -16.26 -24.80 -12.34
N GLY A 397 -15.05 -24.43 -11.88
CA GLY A 397 -13.86 -24.28 -12.70
C GLY A 397 -13.82 -22.99 -13.53
N LYS A 398 -14.83 -22.14 -13.43
CA LYS A 398 -14.88 -20.86 -14.14
C LYS A 398 -14.21 -19.75 -13.34
N VAL A 399 -13.55 -18.87 -14.07
CA VAL A 399 -12.96 -17.66 -13.50
C VAL A 399 -13.88 -16.48 -13.76
N ARG A 400 -14.22 -15.75 -12.70
CA ARG A 400 -15.08 -14.55 -12.79
C ARG A 400 -14.34 -13.34 -12.27
N ARG A 401 -14.47 -12.21 -12.97
CA ARG A 401 -14.05 -10.90 -12.43
C ARG A 401 -15.19 -10.36 -11.57
N ASP A 402 -14.85 -9.96 -10.37
CA ASP A 402 -15.72 -9.30 -9.40
C ASP A 402 -15.03 -8.02 -8.92
N GLU A 403 -15.70 -7.18 -8.16
CA GLU A 403 -15.16 -5.97 -7.56
C GLU A 403 -15.44 -5.97 -6.05
N ILE A 404 -14.41 -5.69 -5.26
CA ILE A 404 -14.54 -5.53 -3.81
C ILE A 404 -15.05 -4.12 -3.55
N PRO A 405 -16.25 -3.96 -2.98
CA PRO A 405 -16.86 -2.64 -2.82
C PRO A 405 -16.13 -1.79 -1.77
N LEU A 406 -16.24 -0.46 -1.91
CA LEU A 406 -15.95 0.46 -0.83
C LEU A 406 -17.01 0.33 0.25
N GLU A 407 -16.59 0.22 1.50
CA GLU A 407 -17.53 0.21 2.61
C GLU A 407 -17.99 1.63 2.99
N ALA A 408 -19.23 1.76 3.48
CA ALA A 408 -19.75 3.03 3.94
C ALA A 408 -18.99 3.53 5.19
N PRO A 409 -18.89 4.86 5.39
CA PRO A 409 -18.29 5.42 6.59
C PRO A 409 -18.94 4.87 7.86
N GLY A 410 -18.14 4.41 8.81
CA GLY A 410 -18.58 3.97 10.13
C GLY A 410 -17.99 4.85 11.23
N ASP A 411 -18.63 4.89 12.39
CA ASP A 411 -18.06 5.51 13.59
C ASP A 411 -16.77 4.78 13.97
N THR A 412 -15.62 5.41 13.75
CA THR A 412 -14.31 4.76 13.95
C THR A 412 -13.57 5.30 15.15
N LEU A 413 -13.76 6.58 15.46
CA LEU A 413 -13.12 7.26 16.57
C LEU A 413 -14.11 8.21 17.22
N ARG A 414 -14.41 7.99 18.50
CA ARG A 414 -15.15 8.94 19.34
C ARG A 414 -14.33 9.26 20.58
N VAL A 415 -14.07 10.53 20.80
CA VAL A 415 -13.30 11.04 21.93
C VAL A 415 -14.20 11.92 22.78
N THR A 416 -14.42 11.53 24.04
CA THR A 416 -15.00 12.39 25.07
C THR A 416 -13.87 12.77 26.03
N ARG A 417 -13.65 14.07 26.23
CA ARG A 417 -12.52 14.57 27.00
C ARG A 417 -12.90 15.76 27.85
N SER A 418 -12.42 15.78 29.09
CA SER A 418 -12.46 16.95 29.95
C SER A 418 -11.04 17.40 30.32
N GLU A 419 -10.83 18.70 30.28
CA GLU A 419 -9.60 19.36 30.70
C GLU A 419 -9.91 20.38 31.77
N HIS A 420 -9.26 20.22 32.92
CA HIS A 420 -9.39 21.18 34.01
C HIS A 420 -8.05 21.89 34.22
N TYR A 421 -7.99 23.18 33.87
CA TYR A 421 -6.78 23.98 33.95
C TYR A 421 -6.49 24.45 35.36
N THR A 422 -5.21 24.45 35.70
CA THR A 422 -4.67 25.05 36.92
C THR A 422 -4.14 26.47 36.62
N HIS A 423 -3.84 27.21 37.67
CA HIS A 423 -3.32 28.58 37.56
C HIS A 423 -1.96 28.69 36.79
N ASP A 424 -1.24 27.59 36.64
CA ASP A 424 0.04 27.55 35.93
C ASP A 424 -0.11 27.12 34.43
N GLY A 425 -1.33 26.86 33.98
CA GLY A 425 -1.61 26.43 32.60
C GLY A 425 -1.45 24.92 32.36
N GLU A 426 -1.24 24.15 33.42
CA GLU A 426 -1.33 22.69 33.36
C GLU A 426 -2.81 22.27 33.32
N ALA A 427 -3.11 21.10 32.77
CA ALA A 427 -4.45 20.55 32.81
C ALA A 427 -4.47 19.15 33.44
N ARG A 428 -5.47 18.91 34.27
CA ARG A 428 -5.91 17.53 34.57
C ARG A 428 -6.82 17.07 33.45
N VAL A 429 -6.46 15.95 32.85
CA VAL A 429 -7.13 15.42 31.67
C VAL A 429 -7.78 14.09 32.00
N GLU A 430 -9.06 13.98 31.72
CA GLU A 430 -9.77 12.72 31.65
C GLU A 430 -10.28 12.53 30.24
N SER A 431 -9.99 11.38 29.65
CA SER A 431 -10.35 11.07 28.27
C SER A 431 -10.93 9.67 28.18
N ARG A 432 -12.02 9.54 27.46
CA ARG A 432 -12.60 8.27 27.02
C ARG A 432 -12.58 8.23 25.51
N VAL A 433 -11.92 7.24 24.98
CA VAL A 433 -11.80 7.02 23.53
C VAL A 433 -12.50 5.71 23.18
N GLU A 434 -13.45 5.77 22.26
CA GLU A 434 -14.11 4.61 21.68
C GLU A 434 -13.57 4.41 20.26
N LEU A 435 -13.04 3.21 20.00
CA LEU A 435 -12.42 2.82 18.73
C LEU A 435 -13.22 1.70 18.08
N SER A 436 -13.30 1.74 16.76
CA SER A 436 -13.73 0.61 15.93
C SER A 436 -12.98 0.60 14.59
N ASN A 437 -13.15 -0.45 13.80
CA ASN A 437 -12.59 -0.56 12.44
C ASN A 437 -11.08 -0.24 12.36
N ALA A 438 -10.64 0.62 11.42
CA ALA A 438 -9.23 0.89 11.17
C ALA A 438 -8.42 1.35 12.39
N PRO A 439 -8.85 2.30 13.23
CA PRO A 439 -8.13 2.67 14.44
C PRO A 439 -7.96 1.50 15.44
N LEU A 440 -9.00 0.67 15.61
CA LEU A 440 -8.91 -0.51 16.45
C LEU A 440 -7.98 -1.57 15.86
N MET A 441 -8.04 -1.80 14.54
CA MET A 441 -7.10 -2.68 13.85
C MET A 441 -5.65 -2.24 14.07
N GLN A 442 -5.36 -0.95 13.90
CA GLN A 442 -4.02 -0.39 14.09
C GLN A 442 -3.50 -0.56 15.53
N LEU A 443 -4.34 -0.27 16.52
CA LEU A 443 -4.01 -0.49 17.92
C LEU A 443 -3.67 -1.96 18.19
N SER A 444 -4.52 -2.88 17.73
CA SER A 444 -4.35 -4.31 17.94
C SER A 444 -3.10 -4.87 17.24
N VAL A 445 -2.79 -4.38 16.04
CA VAL A 445 -1.55 -4.70 15.32
C VAL A 445 -0.33 -4.16 16.08
N ALA A 446 -0.40 -2.92 16.57
CA ALA A 446 0.68 -2.32 17.36
C ALA A 446 0.97 -3.11 18.64
N ASP A 447 -0.07 -3.53 19.35
CA ASP A 447 0.07 -4.38 20.56
C ASP A 447 0.78 -5.71 20.24
N ARG A 448 0.44 -6.34 19.13
CA ARG A 448 1.07 -7.61 18.70
C ARG A 448 2.52 -7.45 18.25
N GLN A 449 2.85 -6.35 17.58
CA GLN A 449 4.18 -6.11 17.03
C GLN A 449 5.17 -5.55 18.06
N ARG A 450 4.74 -4.63 18.91
CA ARG A 450 5.59 -3.88 19.83
C ARG A 450 5.34 -4.19 21.30
N GLY A 451 4.26 -4.91 21.58
CA GLY A 451 3.80 -5.22 22.93
C GLY A 451 2.97 -4.10 23.57
N ARG A 452 2.03 -4.49 24.45
CA ARG A 452 1.09 -3.59 25.12
C ARG A 452 1.75 -2.42 25.85
N THR A 453 2.81 -2.69 26.61
CA THR A 453 3.52 -1.65 27.38
C THR A 453 4.04 -0.52 26.48
N SER A 454 4.65 -0.87 25.34
CA SER A 454 5.13 0.13 24.37
C SER A 454 3.98 0.93 23.75
N THR A 455 2.89 0.24 23.43
CA THR A 455 1.70 0.89 22.86
C THR A 455 1.02 1.80 23.88
N ASP A 456 0.94 1.41 25.17
CA ASP A 456 0.41 2.23 26.24
C ASP A 456 1.23 3.50 26.45
N GLN A 457 2.56 3.42 26.36
CA GLN A 457 3.43 4.59 26.41
C GLN A 457 3.19 5.54 25.23
N ASP A 458 2.97 5.01 24.02
CA ASP A 458 2.62 5.80 22.85
C ASP A 458 1.26 6.49 23.03
N LEU A 459 0.25 5.76 23.51
CA LEU A 459 -1.07 6.33 23.80
C LEU A 459 -0.97 7.48 24.82
N CYS A 460 -0.23 7.28 25.93
CA CYS A 460 -0.02 8.33 26.93
C CYS A 460 0.63 9.58 26.33
N ARG A 461 1.63 9.42 25.46
CA ARG A 461 2.25 10.57 24.76
C ARG A 461 1.28 11.29 23.83
N ASN A 462 0.31 10.57 23.28
CA ASN A 462 -0.66 11.13 22.35
C ASN A 462 -1.84 11.83 23.04
N PHE A 463 -2.08 11.54 24.32
CA PHE A 463 -3.15 12.21 25.09
C PHE A 463 -2.77 13.61 25.60
N ALA A 464 -1.51 13.99 25.55
CA ALA A 464 -1.04 15.26 26.09
C ALA A 464 0.18 15.79 25.32
N LYS A 465 0.40 17.12 25.33
CA LYS A 465 1.62 17.72 24.78
C LYS A 465 2.85 17.37 25.63
N GLU A 466 2.69 17.41 26.96
CA GLU A 466 3.71 17.00 27.93
C GLU A 466 3.05 16.28 29.12
N GLY A 467 2.68 15.02 28.87
CA GLY A 467 1.92 14.20 29.84
C GLY A 467 2.79 13.70 30.99
N SER A 468 2.23 13.70 32.20
CA SER A 468 2.75 13.01 33.38
C SER A 468 1.64 12.27 34.11
N ASP A 469 2.04 11.29 34.93
CA ASP A 469 1.12 10.49 35.78
C ASP A 469 -0.02 9.85 34.97
N CYS A 470 0.30 9.38 33.75
CA CYS A 470 -0.67 8.79 32.86
C CYS A 470 -1.11 7.42 33.33
N VAL A 471 -2.40 7.26 33.57
CA VAL A 471 -3.05 5.98 33.88
C VAL A 471 -4.00 5.64 32.76
N LEU A 472 -3.78 4.49 32.12
CA LEU A 472 -4.63 3.95 31.08
C LEU A 472 -5.40 2.74 31.60
N GLU A 473 -6.69 2.69 31.29
CA GLU A 473 -7.56 1.54 31.51
C GLU A 473 -8.09 1.08 30.15
N ARG A 474 -7.74 -0.14 29.74
CA ARG A 474 -8.20 -0.79 28.52
C ARG A 474 -8.04 -2.30 28.59
N ASP A 475 -8.80 -3.05 27.83
CA ASP A 475 -8.69 -4.49 27.69
C ASP A 475 -7.47 -4.92 26.86
N ASP A 476 -7.15 -6.20 26.85
CA ASP A 476 -6.17 -6.78 25.97
C ASP A 476 -6.70 -6.87 24.53
N SER A 477 -5.84 -6.58 23.57
CA SER A 477 -6.17 -6.70 22.15
C SER A 477 -6.40 -8.15 21.77
N GLN A 478 -7.45 -8.40 20.99
CA GLN A 478 -7.82 -9.71 20.50
C GLN A 478 -7.59 -9.82 18.97
N PHE A 479 -7.45 -11.03 18.48
CA PHE A 479 -7.39 -11.28 17.03
C PHE A 479 -8.73 -10.97 16.37
N VAL A 480 -9.82 -11.53 16.91
CA VAL A 480 -11.18 -11.20 16.47
C VAL A 480 -11.58 -9.92 17.17
N LEU A 481 -11.67 -8.85 16.39
CA LEU A 481 -11.95 -7.52 16.92
C LEU A 481 -13.40 -7.41 17.40
N PRO A 482 -13.65 -6.82 18.58
CA PRO A 482 -14.99 -6.47 19.02
C PRO A 482 -15.56 -5.34 18.13
N PRO A 483 -16.88 -5.15 18.10
CA PRO A 483 -17.51 -4.08 17.34
C PRO A 483 -17.13 -2.68 17.83
N SER A 484 -16.74 -2.54 19.10
CA SER A 484 -16.21 -1.32 19.69
C SER A 484 -15.23 -1.65 20.80
N TYR A 485 -14.29 -0.75 21.06
CA TYR A 485 -13.24 -0.90 22.07
C TYR A 485 -13.04 0.42 22.79
N THR A 486 -12.91 0.40 24.10
CA THR A 486 -12.78 1.60 24.92
C THR A 486 -11.40 1.71 25.56
N ILE A 487 -10.84 2.92 25.52
CA ILE A 487 -9.66 3.31 26.28
C ILE A 487 -10.08 4.47 27.19
N SER A 488 -9.84 4.36 28.50
CA SER A 488 -9.95 5.47 29.44
C SER A 488 -8.56 5.92 29.88
N ALA A 489 -8.32 7.22 29.87
CA ALA A 489 -7.05 7.82 30.25
C ALA A 489 -7.24 8.91 31.28
N ARG A 490 -6.38 8.94 32.30
CA ARG A 490 -6.24 10.04 33.26
C ARG A 490 -4.80 10.44 33.35
N LEU A 491 -4.52 11.73 33.22
CA LEU A 491 -3.15 12.26 33.23
C LEU A 491 -3.12 13.76 33.57
N THR A 492 -1.94 14.26 33.81
CA THR A 492 -1.67 15.69 33.87
C THR A 492 -0.91 16.11 32.60
N ASP A 493 -1.42 17.11 31.88
CA ASP A 493 -0.70 17.74 30.77
C ASP A 493 -0.06 19.03 31.28
N ARG A 494 1.26 19.06 31.39
CA ARG A 494 2.04 20.21 31.89
C ARG A 494 2.11 21.37 30.91
N ARG A 495 1.76 21.12 29.64
CA ARG A 495 1.75 22.11 28.56
C ARG A 495 0.44 22.12 27.79
N ALA A 496 -0.67 21.94 28.52
CA ALA A 496 -2.00 21.90 27.91
C ALA A 496 -2.33 23.19 27.13
N LEU A 497 -1.91 24.34 27.67
CA LEU A 497 -2.08 25.63 27.03
C LEU A 497 -0.73 26.14 26.49
N ASP A 498 -0.77 26.71 25.28
CA ASP A 498 0.35 27.47 24.73
C ASP A 498 0.43 28.85 25.41
N ARG A 499 1.65 29.39 25.62
CA ARG A 499 1.85 30.70 26.23
C ARG A 499 2.57 31.64 25.29
N LEU A 500 1.95 32.79 25.03
CA LEU A 500 2.53 33.83 24.18
C LEU A 500 2.23 35.21 24.78
N GLY A 501 3.26 36.04 24.96
CA GLY A 501 3.08 37.43 25.46
C GLY A 501 2.43 37.54 26.84
N GLY A 502 2.46 36.49 27.66
CA GLY A 502 1.81 36.44 28.98
C GLY A 502 0.37 35.92 28.99
N GLU A 503 -0.21 35.68 27.85
CA GLU A 503 -1.53 35.06 27.67
C GLU A 503 -1.43 33.57 27.43
N TYR A 504 -2.47 32.84 27.79
CA TYR A 504 -2.61 31.41 27.54
C TYR A 504 -3.58 31.15 26.39
N PHE A 505 -3.22 30.19 25.53
CA PHE A 505 -4.01 29.82 24.35
C PHE A 505 -4.31 28.33 24.34
N TYR A 506 -5.56 28.00 24.15
CA TYR A 506 -5.97 26.67 23.72
C TYR A 506 -6.05 26.65 22.20
N ASN A 507 -5.62 25.56 21.57
CA ASN A 507 -5.78 25.36 20.13
C ASN A 507 -5.89 23.87 19.80
N ARG A 508 -6.49 23.57 18.65
CA ARG A 508 -6.63 22.22 18.09
C ARG A 508 -5.96 22.15 16.72
N GLN A 509 -4.69 22.49 16.70
CA GLN A 509 -3.90 22.44 15.46
C GLN A 509 -3.82 21.01 14.87
N ASP A 510 -3.99 19.98 15.69
CA ASP A 510 -4.13 18.59 15.25
C ASP A 510 -5.28 18.40 14.25
N LEU A 511 -6.44 19.04 14.46
CA LEU A 511 -7.58 18.99 13.54
C LEU A 511 -7.34 19.77 12.23
N ALA A 512 -6.42 20.74 12.24
CA ALA A 512 -6.06 21.51 11.04
C ALA A 512 -4.99 20.80 10.19
N SER A 513 -4.20 19.89 10.76
CA SER A 513 -2.99 19.34 10.15
C SER A 513 -3.23 18.65 8.80
N GLN A 514 -4.33 17.91 8.64
CA GLN A 514 -4.67 17.28 7.36
C GLN A 514 -4.99 18.32 6.28
N TRP A 515 -5.67 19.42 6.62
CA TRP A 515 -6.02 20.49 5.70
C TRP A 515 -4.79 21.27 5.27
N ASP A 516 -3.82 21.45 6.19
CA ASP A 516 -2.52 22.01 5.88
C ASP A 516 -1.71 21.10 4.95
N ALA A 517 -1.78 19.79 5.15
CA ALA A 517 -1.15 18.81 4.26
C ALA A 517 -1.75 18.85 2.85
N PHE A 518 -3.08 18.93 2.72
CA PHE A 518 -3.73 19.08 1.41
C PHE A 518 -3.39 20.42 0.74
N ALA A 519 -3.35 21.52 1.49
CA ALA A 519 -2.93 22.82 0.96
C ALA A 519 -1.49 22.78 0.45
N LYS A 520 -0.59 22.14 1.20
CA LYS A 520 0.79 21.92 0.81
C LYS A 520 0.90 21.08 -0.46
N TYR A 521 0.21 19.96 -0.54
CA TYR A 521 0.16 19.10 -1.73
C TYR A 521 -0.21 19.90 -2.99
N ARG A 522 -1.28 20.69 -2.92
CA ARG A 522 -1.70 21.58 -4.02
C ARG A 522 -0.62 22.60 -4.41
N SER A 523 0.01 23.26 -3.42
CA SER A 523 1.04 24.27 -3.66
C SER A 523 2.31 23.70 -4.27
N GLU A 524 2.62 22.44 -4.00
CA GLU A 524 3.76 21.71 -4.54
C GLU A 524 3.51 21.13 -5.94
N GLY A 525 2.25 21.13 -6.41
CA GLY A 525 1.87 20.61 -7.73
C GLY A 525 2.15 19.12 -7.88
N GLN A 526 1.98 18.34 -6.82
CA GLN A 526 2.19 16.90 -6.84
C GLN A 526 1.17 16.18 -7.74
N LEU A 527 1.59 15.10 -8.37
CA LEU A 527 0.78 14.30 -9.29
C LEU A 527 0.18 13.05 -8.63
N ALA A 528 0.76 12.57 -7.53
CA ALA A 528 0.35 11.35 -6.87
C ALA A 528 -1.10 11.42 -6.38
N GLU A 529 -1.82 10.31 -6.47
CA GLU A 529 -3.09 10.17 -5.76
C GLU A 529 -2.81 9.99 -4.25
N LEU A 530 -3.70 10.52 -3.42
CA LEU A 530 -3.62 10.37 -1.96
C LEU A 530 -4.54 9.26 -1.48
N TYR A 531 -3.96 8.28 -0.78
CA TYR A 531 -4.72 7.28 -0.07
C TYR A 531 -5.03 7.77 1.35
N LEU A 532 -6.32 7.88 1.68
CA LEU A 532 -6.81 8.41 2.95
C LEU A 532 -7.20 7.30 3.96
N GLY A 533 -7.10 6.04 3.56
CA GLY A 533 -7.64 4.92 4.33
C GLY A 533 -9.12 4.65 4.03
N GLU A 534 -9.79 3.86 4.86
CA GLU A 534 -11.21 3.59 4.70
C GLU A 534 -12.06 4.82 5.05
N PRO A 535 -13.26 4.97 4.47
CA PRO A 535 -14.21 6.00 4.88
C PRO A 535 -14.56 5.85 6.36
N GLN A 536 -14.58 6.99 7.08
CA GLN A 536 -14.69 6.97 8.53
C GLN A 536 -15.42 8.18 9.09
N ILE A 537 -15.93 8.04 10.32
CA ILE A 537 -16.50 9.12 11.12
C ILE A 537 -15.64 9.30 12.37
N THR A 538 -15.11 10.49 12.54
CA THR A 538 -14.38 10.92 13.74
C THR A 538 -15.19 11.95 14.51
N SER A 539 -15.30 11.78 15.82
CA SER A 539 -16.08 12.67 16.67
C SER A 539 -15.33 13.04 17.94
N TYR A 540 -15.38 14.31 18.30
CA TYR A 540 -14.83 14.85 19.54
C TYR A 540 -15.93 15.56 20.33
N ASP A 541 -15.99 15.33 21.65
CA ASP A 541 -16.84 16.01 22.62
C ASP A 541 -15.94 16.46 23.77
N ILE A 542 -15.59 17.74 23.81
CA ILE A 542 -14.51 18.26 24.63
C ILE A 542 -15.06 19.37 25.55
N SER A 543 -14.79 19.24 26.86
CA SER A 543 -15.13 20.22 27.89
C SER A 543 -13.85 20.82 28.50
N LEU A 544 -13.77 22.14 28.53
CA LEU A 544 -12.67 22.90 29.11
C LEU A 544 -13.16 23.65 30.34
N SER A 545 -12.45 23.59 31.46
CA SER A 545 -12.82 24.22 32.72
C SER A 545 -11.58 24.70 33.50
N GLY A 546 -11.77 25.42 34.63
CA GLY A 546 -10.65 25.98 35.41
C GLY A 546 -9.97 27.20 34.79
N GLY A 547 -10.48 27.68 33.67
CA GLY A 547 -10.11 28.92 33.00
C GLY A 547 -11.35 29.57 32.41
N LYS A 548 -11.26 30.85 32.07
CA LYS A 548 -12.36 31.61 31.45
C LYS A 548 -11.96 32.08 30.07
N THR A 549 -12.90 32.07 29.15
CA THR A 549 -12.75 32.65 27.82
C THR A 549 -13.90 33.60 27.54
N ASP A 550 -13.61 34.68 26.81
CA ASP A 550 -14.61 35.63 26.32
C ASP A 550 -15.08 35.27 24.88
N GLU A 551 -14.61 34.15 24.35
CA GLU A 551 -14.97 33.72 23.00
C GLU A 551 -16.47 33.39 22.91
N PRO A 552 -17.17 33.90 21.87
CA PRO A 552 -18.58 33.61 21.67
C PRO A 552 -18.84 32.17 21.24
N ALA A 553 -20.11 31.80 21.15
CA ALA A 553 -20.49 30.55 20.51
C ALA A 553 -20.16 30.56 19.01
N HIS A 554 -19.63 29.45 18.51
CA HIS A 554 -19.31 29.26 17.09
C HIS A 554 -19.96 27.98 16.57
N SER A 555 -20.31 28.00 15.28
CA SER A 555 -20.73 26.80 14.58
C SER A 555 -20.31 26.86 13.13
N CYS A 556 -19.95 25.72 12.56
CA CYS A 556 -19.81 25.59 11.12
C CYS A 556 -20.39 24.25 10.65
N GLU A 557 -20.90 24.27 9.43
CA GLU A 557 -21.38 23.10 8.74
C GLU A 557 -20.83 23.11 7.32
N ILE A 558 -20.03 22.08 6.98
CA ILE A 558 -19.40 21.93 5.67
C ILE A 558 -19.89 20.63 5.07
N ARG A 559 -20.32 20.66 3.81
CA ARG A 559 -20.72 19.50 3.03
C ARG A 559 -19.97 19.48 1.70
N SER A 560 -19.36 18.37 1.41
CA SER A 560 -18.64 18.18 0.14
C SER A 560 -18.74 16.72 -0.34
N PRO A 561 -18.36 16.40 -1.57
CA PRO A 561 -18.28 15.02 -2.03
C PRO A 561 -17.31 14.14 -1.21
N TRP A 562 -16.27 14.73 -0.60
CA TRP A 562 -15.18 14.01 0.06
C TRP A 562 -15.28 14.01 1.58
N PHE A 563 -15.70 15.14 2.18
CA PHE A 563 -15.79 15.32 3.62
C PHE A 563 -17.03 16.10 4.03
N ASP A 564 -17.62 15.71 5.16
CA ASP A 564 -18.57 16.56 5.90
C ASP A 564 -17.94 16.93 7.24
N ILE A 565 -18.11 18.20 7.68
CA ILE A 565 -17.64 18.70 8.96
C ILE A 565 -18.76 19.41 9.66
N ASP A 566 -18.94 19.10 10.93
CA ASP A 566 -19.86 19.79 11.85
C ASP A 566 -19.05 20.24 13.08
N LEU A 567 -19.09 21.51 13.40
CA LEU A 567 -18.57 22.09 14.65
C LEU A 567 -19.69 22.85 15.36
N GLN A 568 -19.82 22.60 16.65
CA GLN A 568 -20.62 23.38 17.59
C GLN A 568 -19.75 23.66 18.81
N ALA A 569 -19.54 24.91 19.13
CA ALA A 569 -18.69 25.36 20.22
C ALA A 569 -19.37 26.50 20.97
N GLU A 570 -19.40 26.44 22.30
CA GLU A 570 -20.13 27.38 23.12
C GLU A 570 -19.48 27.60 24.50
N PRO A 571 -19.60 28.80 25.09
CA PRO A 571 -19.20 29.04 26.47
C PRO A 571 -19.99 28.17 27.43
N ALA A 572 -19.31 27.59 28.41
CA ALA A 572 -19.93 26.86 29.51
C ALA A 572 -20.37 27.81 30.64
N LYS A 573 -21.35 27.40 31.48
CA LYS A 573 -21.91 28.21 32.55
C LYS A 573 -20.91 28.63 33.62
N ASP A 574 -19.86 27.87 33.79
CA ASP A 574 -18.73 28.14 34.73
C ASP A 574 -17.64 29.05 34.15
N GLY A 575 -17.83 29.56 32.93
CA GLY A 575 -16.88 30.38 32.20
C GLY A 575 -15.88 29.58 31.38
N GLY A 576 -15.93 28.25 31.45
CA GLY A 576 -15.18 27.36 30.56
C GLY A 576 -15.74 27.33 29.14
N TYR A 577 -15.39 26.32 28.38
CA TYR A 577 -15.82 26.18 26.98
C TYR A 577 -16.12 24.73 26.66
N HIS A 578 -17.10 24.50 25.81
CA HIS A 578 -17.47 23.17 25.34
C HIS A 578 -17.57 23.15 23.83
N TYR A 579 -17.05 22.11 23.18
CA TYR A 579 -17.27 21.95 21.75
C TYR A 579 -17.47 20.49 21.34
N ARG A 580 -18.22 20.32 20.26
CA ARG A 580 -18.38 19.05 19.53
C ARG A 580 -17.91 19.26 18.11
N TYR A 581 -17.02 18.38 17.68
CA TYR A 581 -16.54 18.32 16.31
C TYR A 581 -16.83 16.95 15.74
N ARG A 582 -17.36 16.92 14.54
CA ARG A 582 -17.61 15.68 13.81
C ARG A 582 -17.13 15.83 12.39
N GLU A 583 -16.33 14.86 11.91
CA GLU A 583 -15.84 14.77 10.56
C GLU A 583 -16.24 13.42 9.95
N VAL A 584 -16.73 13.44 8.72
CA VAL A 584 -17.05 12.27 7.93
C VAL A 584 -16.15 12.28 6.70
N GLN A 585 -15.19 11.38 6.64
CA GLN A 585 -14.44 11.10 5.42
C GLN A 585 -15.25 10.12 4.58
N LYS A 586 -15.58 10.47 3.33
CA LYS A 586 -16.46 9.69 2.44
C LYS A 586 -15.74 8.88 1.39
N THR A 587 -14.44 9.13 1.17
CA THR A 587 -13.63 8.50 0.14
C THR A 587 -12.34 7.92 0.70
N SER A 588 -11.85 6.87 0.06
CA SER A 588 -10.52 6.30 0.36
C SER A 588 -9.40 6.92 -0.46
N TRP A 589 -9.72 7.52 -1.58
CA TRP A 589 -8.75 8.09 -2.50
C TRP A 589 -9.16 9.48 -2.93
N LEU A 590 -8.16 10.34 -3.10
CA LEU A 590 -8.27 11.62 -3.79
C LEU A 590 -7.32 11.58 -4.99
N ASN A 591 -7.85 11.72 -6.19
CA ASN A 591 -7.03 11.81 -7.39
C ASN A 591 -6.49 13.23 -7.59
N HIS A 592 -5.52 13.37 -8.50
CA HIS A 592 -4.86 14.63 -8.79
C HIS A 592 -5.85 15.76 -9.17
N ASP A 593 -6.84 15.45 -10.01
CA ASP A 593 -7.79 16.45 -10.51
C ASP A 593 -8.76 16.90 -9.42
N GLU A 594 -9.22 15.98 -8.57
CA GLU A 594 -10.04 16.29 -7.40
C GLU A 594 -9.33 17.23 -6.44
N ILE A 595 -8.09 16.88 -6.02
CA ILE A 595 -7.31 17.69 -5.08
C ILE A 595 -7.05 19.08 -5.65
N ASN A 596 -6.77 19.22 -6.95
CA ASN A 596 -6.48 20.48 -7.59
C ASN A 596 -7.73 21.26 -8.05
N SER A 597 -8.94 20.70 -7.88
CA SER A 597 -10.18 21.39 -8.21
C SER A 597 -10.39 22.65 -7.37
N ALA A 598 -11.13 23.63 -7.91
CA ALA A 598 -11.50 24.83 -7.16
C ALA A 598 -12.39 24.49 -5.95
N GLU A 599 -13.25 23.46 -6.09
CA GLU A 599 -14.15 22.99 -5.04
C GLU A 599 -13.37 22.42 -3.84
N PHE A 600 -12.36 21.60 -4.10
CA PHE A 600 -11.50 21.06 -3.03
C PHE A 600 -10.64 22.16 -2.38
N GLY A 601 -10.17 23.14 -3.16
CA GLY A 601 -9.51 24.33 -2.62
C GLY A 601 -10.39 25.10 -1.64
N LYS A 602 -11.66 25.33 -1.99
CA LYS A 602 -12.63 25.97 -1.11
C LYS A 602 -12.90 25.13 0.14
N LEU A 603 -12.99 23.81 0.01
CA LEU A 603 -13.14 22.90 1.16
C LEU A 603 -12.00 23.08 2.15
N ILE A 604 -10.75 23.11 1.69
CA ILE A 604 -9.56 23.32 2.56
C ILE A 604 -9.69 24.63 3.33
N GLU A 605 -9.99 25.74 2.64
CA GLU A 605 -10.13 27.06 3.26
C GLU A 605 -11.25 27.09 4.32
N GLN A 606 -12.40 26.56 3.99
CA GLN A 606 -13.53 26.49 4.91
C GLN A 606 -13.23 25.62 6.14
N SER A 607 -12.61 24.45 5.94
CA SER A 607 -12.28 23.53 7.02
C SER A 607 -11.22 24.11 7.96
N ARG A 608 -10.19 24.77 7.43
CA ARG A 608 -9.20 25.50 8.25
C ARG A 608 -9.86 26.61 9.05
N GLY A 609 -10.68 27.46 8.40
CA GLY A 609 -11.41 28.54 9.09
C GLY A 609 -12.37 28.02 10.17
N CYS A 610 -12.96 26.84 9.96
CA CYS A 610 -13.81 26.18 10.96
C CYS A 610 -12.99 25.78 12.20
N VAL A 611 -11.84 25.12 12.02
CA VAL A 611 -10.97 24.68 13.13
C VAL A 611 -10.30 25.87 13.84
N GLU A 612 -9.94 26.93 13.11
CA GLU A 612 -9.36 28.14 13.70
C GLU A 612 -10.26 28.80 14.77
N GLN A 613 -11.60 28.60 14.68
CA GLN A 613 -12.53 29.06 15.69
C GLN A 613 -12.35 28.37 17.06
N LEU A 614 -11.62 27.24 17.12
CA LEU A 614 -11.23 26.58 18.36
C LEU A 614 -9.92 27.12 18.96
N ARG A 615 -9.39 28.23 18.45
CA ARG A 615 -8.26 28.93 19.05
C ARG A 615 -8.80 29.94 20.08
N LEU A 616 -8.70 29.58 21.36
CA LEU A 616 -9.28 30.35 22.46
C LEU A 616 -8.19 31.04 23.28
N VAL A 617 -8.46 32.28 23.70
CA VAL A 617 -7.67 32.94 24.77
C VAL A 617 -8.24 32.48 26.11
N VAL A 618 -7.42 31.88 26.96
CA VAL A 618 -7.83 31.32 28.26
C VAL A 618 -7.26 32.19 29.38
N LYS A 619 -8.13 32.79 30.17
CA LYS A 619 -7.79 33.56 31.36
C LYS A 619 -7.80 32.62 32.57
N LEU A 620 -6.65 32.37 33.15
CA LEU A 620 -6.52 31.55 34.34
C LEU A 620 -6.71 32.40 35.60
N ASP A 621 -7.28 31.80 36.66
CA ASP A 621 -7.39 32.49 37.96
C ASP A 621 -5.98 32.76 38.53
N LYS A 622 -5.80 33.95 39.10
CA LYS A 622 -4.53 34.29 39.75
C LYS A 622 -4.31 33.40 40.95
N ARG A 623 -3.04 33.09 41.23
CA ARG A 623 -2.68 32.43 42.52
C ARG A 623 -3.34 33.15 43.68
N PRO A 624 -4.01 32.44 44.60
CA PRO A 624 -4.55 33.03 45.81
C PRO A 624 -3.46 33.63 46.71
#